data_ae1907e1d6bffe74d191e30dfe515088
#
_entry.id   ae1907e1d6bffe74d191e30dfe515088
#
_cell.length_a   1.000
_cell.length_b   1.000
_cell.length_c   1.000
_cell.angle_alpha   90.00
_cell.angle_beta   90.00
_cell.angle_gamma   90.00
#
_symmetry.space_group_name_H-M   'P 1'
#
loop_
_entity.id
_entity.type
_entity.pdbx_description
1 polymer ?
#
loop_
_entity_poly.entity_id
_entity_poly.type
_entity_poly.pdbx_seq_one_letter_code
_entity_poly.pdbx_strand_id
1 'polypeptide(L)'
;MTNTVEDLVIKRQFKCSKRTLFDAWSKPPIMSNWLFARRDDFQKSTVTNTFTVGGDYSLIMHLGDNDVHIFGTYTEINRYNQIAFTWTSPVATDSHVVLDFVELSPNRSELTLTHNLFATEEAKTSHDGGWNVCLEYLQERVLAA
;
A
#
# COMPACT_ATOMS: atom_id res chain seq x y z
N MET A 1 17.55 26.93 0.84
CA MET A 1 16.25 26.65 1.42
C MET A 1 15.72 25.32 0.88
N THR A 2 15.50 24.38 1.77
CA THR A 2 14.98 23.08 1.37
C THR A 2 13.46 23.11 1.34
N ASN A 3 12.87 22.80 0.21
CA ASN A 3 11.44 22.56 0.13
C ASN A 3 11.16 21.15 0.63
N THR A 4 10.60 21.08 1.81
CA THR A 4 10.23 19.80 2.39
C THR A 4 8.77 19.51 2.04
N VAL A 5 8.53 18.40 1.35
CA VAL A 5 7.18 17.94 1.09
C VAL A 5 6.66 17.26 2.34
N GLU A 6 5.50 17.68 2.83
CA GLU A 6 4.89 17.10 4.01
C GLU A 6 4.46 15.66 3.76
N ASP A 7 4.41 14.85 4.82
CA ASP A 7 3.98 13.47 4.72
C ASP A 7 2.56 13.38 4.20
N LEU A 8 2.33 12.38 3.37
CA LEU A 8 0.98 12.00 2.97
C LEU A 8 0.43 11.06 4.05
N VAL A 9 -0.67 11.42 4.68
CA VAL A 9 -1.30 10.61 5.72
C VAL A 9 -2.73 10.30 5.32
N ILE A 10 -3.07 9.00 5.23
CA ILE A 10 -4.43 8.55 4.94
C ILE A 10 -4.87 7.65 6.08
N LYS A 11 -6.01 7.99 6.68
CA LYS A 11 -6.59 7.19 7.75
C LYS A 11 -7.95 6.68 7.29
N ARG A 12 -8.19 5.36 7.41
CA ARG A 12 -9.43 4.74 6.94
C ARG A 12 -9.81 3.57 7.80
N GLN A 13 -11.11 3.42 8.06
CA GLN A 13 -11.65 2.29 8.81
C GLN A 13 -12.17 1.21 7.85
N PHE A 14 -12.03 -0.04 8.26
CA PHE A 14 -12.47 -1.20 7.50
C PHE A 14 -13.32 -2.12 8.39
N LYS A 15 -14.31 -2.78 7.77
CA LYS A 15 -15.21 -3.69 8.47
C LYS A 15 -14.64 -5.10 8.53
N CYS A 16 -13.46 -5.24 9.13
CA CYS A 16 -12.78 -6.52 9.30
C CYS A 16 -11.87 -6.45 10.49
N SER A 17 -11.37 -7.61 10.93
CA SER A 17 -10.41 -7.66 12.02
C SER A 17 -9.08 -7.04 11.61
N LYS A 18 -8.31 -6.60 12.59
CA LYS A 18 -6.96 -6.08 12.38
C LYS A 18 -6.08 -7.12 11.67
N ARG A 19 -6.19 -8.38 12.04
CA ARG A 19 -5.43 -9.46 11.40
C ARG A 19 -5.79 -9.63 9.93
N THR A 20 -7.06 -9.60 9.59
CA THR A 20 -7.51 -9.70 8.19
C THR A 20 -6.99 -8.54 7.37
N LEU A 21 -7.03 -7.33 7.93
CA LEU A 21 -6.48 -6.16 7.26
C LEU A 21 -4.96 -6.28 7.06
N PHE A 22 -4.24 -6.72 8.08
CA PHE A 22 -2.80 -6.94 8.00
C PHE A 22 -2.46 -7.97 6.92
N ASP A 23 -3.19 -9.10 6.88
CA ASP A 23 -2.96 -10.15 5.89
C ASP A 23 -3.17 -9.64 4.46
N ALA A 24 -4.09 -8.69 4.25
CA ALA A 24 -4.34 -8.10 2.94
C ALA A 24 -3.14 -7.28 2.43
N TRP A 25 -2.25 -6.86 3.32
CA TRP A 25 -1.05 -6.10 2.99
C TRP A 25 0.23 -6.95 2.96
N SER A 26 0.14 -8.24 3.29
CA SER A 26 1.32 -9.08 3.41
C SER A 26 1.31 -10.31 2.50
N LYS A 27 0.16 -10.74 2.03
CA LYS A 27 0.01 -11.97 1.24
C LYS A 27 -0.21 -11.64 -0.24
N PRO A 28 0.76 -11.99 -1.12
CA PRO A 28 0.66 -11.67 -2.55
C PRO A 28 -0.64 -12.11 -3.24
N PRO A 29 -1.20 -13.30 -2.98
CA PRO A 29 -2.47 -13.67 -3.61
C PRO A 29 -3.63 -12.73 -3.27
N ILE A 30 -3.59 -12.10 -2.10
CA ILE A 30 -4.59 -11.11 -1.71
C ILE A 30 -4.23 -9.74 -2.28
N MET A 31 -2.96 -9.35 -2.11
CA MET A 31 -2.47 -8.05 -2.57
C MET A 31 -2.73 -7.81 -4.06
N SER A 32 -2.54 -8.83 -4.89
CA SER A 32 -2.70 -8.70 -6.33
C SER A 32 -4.12 -8.36 -6.78
N ASN A 33 -5.11 -8.57 -5.93
CA ASN A 33 -6.51 -8.29 -6.25
C ASN A 33 -6.90 -6.84 -6.06
N TRP A 34 -6.14 -6.07 -5.29
CA TRP A 34 -6.52 -4.69 -4.97
C TRP A 34 -5.39 -3.69 -5.07
N LEU A 35 -4.14 -4.10 -4.79
CA LEU A 35 -3.01 -3.18 -4.73
C LEU A 35 -2.57 -2.81 -6.14
N PHE A 36 -2.92 -1.61 -6.57
CA PHE A 36 -2.65 -1.10 -7.91
C PHE A 36 -3.11 -2.04 -9.03
N ALA A 37 -4.19 -2.80 -8.77
CA ALA A 37 -4.87 -3.58 -9.79
C ALA A 37 -5.66 -2.62 -10.70
N ARG A 38 -5.79 -2.99 -11.98
CA ARG A 38 -6.56 -2.16 -12.90
C ARG A 38 -8.04 -2.32 -12.62
N ARG A 39 -8.73 -1.19 -12.53
CA ARG A 39 -10.17 -1.16 -12.24
C ARG A 39 -11.02 -1.43 -13.47
N ASP A 40 -10.62 -0.90 -14.60
CA ASP A 40 -11.45 -0.90 -15.82
C ASP A 40 -11.70 -2.30 -16.38
N ASP A 41 -10.69 -3.15 -16.37
CA ASP A 41 -10.77 -4.49 -16.95
C ASP A 41 -10.46 -5.60 -15.92
N PHE A 42 -10.44 -5.26 -14.64
CA PHE A 42 -10.17 -6.18 -13.55
C PHE A 42 -8.82 -6.89 -13.66
N GLN A 43 -7.85 -6.21 -14.26
CA GLN A 43 -6.51 -6.74 -14.38
C GLN A 43 -5.80 -6.71 -13.02
N LYS A 44 -5.49 -7.89 -12.49
CA LYS A 44 -4.73 -8.01 -11.25
C LYS A 44 -3.32 -7.49 -11.43
N SER A 45 -2.73 -6.93 -10.38
CA SER A 45 -1.30 -6.66 -10.37
C SER A 45 -0.54 -7.95 -10.09
N THR A 46 0.76 -7.94 -10.36
CA THR A 46 1.64 -9.06 -10.04
C THR A 46 2.47 -8.69 -8.82
N VAL A 47 2.31 -9.42 -7.73
CA VAL A 47 2.98 -9.13 -6.46
C VAL A 47 3.80 -10.32 -6.02
N THR A 48 5.07 -10.07 -5.69
CA THR A 48 5.94 -11.05 -5.05
C THR A 48 6.60 -10.39 -3.86
N ASN A 49 6.86 -11.17 -2.81
CA ASN A 49 7.57 -10.64 -1.65
C ASN A 49 8.28 -11.74 -0.85
N THR A 50 9.29 -11.32 -0.10
CA THR A 50 9.86 -12.07 1.00
C THR A 50 9.50 -11.29 2.26
N PHE A 51 8.45 -11.74 2.95
CA PHE A 51 7.84 -10.97 4.05
C PHE A 51 8.61 -11.12 5.35
N THR A 52 9.81 -10.54 5.37
CA THR A 52 10.68 -10.44 6.56
C THR A 52 11.38 -9.08 6.51
N VAL A 53 11.82 -8.58 7.66
CA VAL A 53 12.63 -7.36 7.68
C VAL A 53 13.91 -7.60 6.88
N GLY A 54 14.21 -6.70 5.95
CA GLY A 54 15.30 -6.86 4.99
C GLY A 54 14.91 -7.60 3.71
N GLY A 55 13.71 -8.20 3.68
CA GLY A 55 13.22 -8.86 2.47
C GLY A 55 12.66 -7.86 1.48
N ASP A 56 12.70 -8.23 0.20
CA ASP A 56 12.24 -7.37 -0.89
C ASP A 56 10.83 -7.69 -1.31
N TYR A 57 10.17 -6.72 -1.93
CA TYR A 57 8.91 -6.94 -2.62
C TYR A 57 8.94 -6.31 -4.01
N SER A 58 8.12 -6.85 -4.88
CA SER A 58 7.96 -6.35 -6.24
C SER A 58 6.47 -6.31 -6.57
N LEU A 59 6.03 -5.20 -7.12
CA LEU A 59 4.66 -4.98 -7.56
C LEU A 59 4.69 -4.52 -9.00
N ILE A 60 4.04 -5.25 -9.88
CA ILE A 60 3.93 -4.86 -11.28
C ILE A 60 2.48 -4.50 -11.57
N MET A 61 2.28 -3.25 -11.93
CA MET A 61 1.00 -2.70 -12.32
C MET A 61 0.87 -2.81 -13.84
N HIS A 62 -0.15 -3.53 -14.31
CA HIS A 62 -0.34 -3.76 -15.74
C HIS A 62 -1.25 -2.69 -16.33
N LEU A 63 -0.69 -1.87 -17.22
CA LEU A 63 -1.40 -0.75 -17.86
C LEU A 63 -1.62 -0.97 -19.37
N GLY A 64 -2.00 -2.18 -19.76
CA GLY A 64 -2.17 -2.51 -21.17
C GLY A 64 -0.83 -2.77 -21.84
N ASP A 65 -0.36 -1.84 -22.67
CA ASP A 65 0.89 -2.01 -23.40
C ASP A 65 2.14 -1.77 -22.53
N ASN A 66 1.97 -1.18 -21.37
CA ASN A 66 3.09 -0.84 -20.48
C ASN A 66 2.87 -1.42 -19.09
N ASP A 67 3.93 -1.97 -18.53
CA ASP A 67 3.94 -2.37 -17.13
C ASP A 67 4.71 -1.34 -16.32
N VAL A 68 4.19 -1.04 -15.12
CA VAL A 68 4.85 -0.15 -14.18
C VAL A 68 5.37 -0.98 -13.02
N HIS A 69 6.68 -0.93 -12.80
CA HIS A 69 7.33 -1.69 -11.75
C HIS A 69 7.55 -0.83 -10.52
N ILE A 70 7.01 -1.27 -9.40
CA ILE A 70 7.16 -0.64 -8.09
C ILE A 70 7.84 -1.67 -7.20
N PHE A 71 8.81 -1.24 -6.39
CA PHE A 71 9.57 -2.17 -5.57
C PHE A 71 10.11 -1.49 -4.31
N GLY A 72 10.56 -2.32 -3.39
CA GLY A 72 11.17 -1.84 -2.15
C GLY A 72 11.58 -2.98 -1.23
N THR A 73 11.91 -2.61 0.00
CA THR A 73 12.40 -3.50 1.04
C THR A 73 11.63 -3.26 2.32
N TYR A 74 11.25 -4.33 3.02
CA TYR A 74 10.59 -4.20 4.32
C TYR A 74 11.60 -3.73 5.37
N THR A 75 11.26 -2.66 6.08
CA THR A 75 12.10 -2.08 7.13
C THR A 75 11.58 -2.38 8.53
N GLU A 76 10.27 -2.66 8.66
CA GLU A 76 9.66 -2.98 9.95
C GLU A 76 8.48 -3.93 9.72
N ILE A 77 8.39 -4.99 10.52
CA ILE A 77 7.24 -5.88 10.52
C ILE A 77 6.95 -6.24 11.97
N ASN A 78 5.81 -5.80 12.46
CA ASN A 78 5.35 -6.08 13.82
C ASN A 78 3.90 -6.58 13.71
N ARG A 79 3.73 -7.90 13.72
CA ARG A 79 2.41 -8.53 13.60
C ARG A 79 1.58 -8.25 14.83
N TYR A 80 0.45 -7.76 14.69
CA TYR A 80 -0.39 -7.32 13.58
C TYR A 80 -0.61 -5.81 13.65
N ASN A 81 0.44 -5.09 14.07
CA ASN A 81 0.37 -3.67 14.41
C ASN A 81 0.98 -2.76 13.35
N GLN A 82 2.06 -3.20 12.70
CA GLN A 82 2.77 -2.29 11.81
C GLN A 82 3.53 -3.03 10.72
N ILE A 83 3.52 -2.44 9.52
CA ILE A 83 4.39 -2.80 8.41
C ILE A 83 5.00 -1.51 7.88
N ALA A 84 6.31 -1.48 7.66
CA ALA A 84 6.98 -0.35 7.03
C ALA A 84 7.90 -0.86 5.94
N PHE A 85 8.00 -0.09 4.86
CA PHE A 85 8.81 -0.47 3.71
C PHE A 85 9.22 0.75 2.89
N THR A 86 10.31 0.58 2.15
CA THR A 86 10.70 1.58 1.16
C THR A 86 9.81 1.44 -0.08
N TRP A 87 9.70 2.52 -0.84
CA TRP A 87 8.82 2.54 -2.01
C TRP A 87 9.47 3.30 -3.14
N THR A 88 9.75 2.61 -4.23
CA THR A 88 10.26 3.23 -5.45
C THR A 88 9.30 2.94 -6.59
N SER A 89 8.85 4.01 -7.23
CA SER A 89 7.99 3.99 -8.41
C SER A 89 8.59 4.93 -9.45
N PRO A 90 8.05 4.97 -10.69
CA PRO A 90 8.54 5.92 -11.69
C PRO A 90 8.49 7.39 -11.27
N VAL A 91 7.63 7.73 -10.30
CA VAL A 91 7.45 9.12 -9.86
C VAL A 91 7.92 9.37 -8.42
N ALA A 92 8.45 8.35 -7.74
CA ALA A 92 8.98 8.51 -6.38
C ALA A 92 10.09 7.50 -6.15
N THR A 93 11.29 7.98 -5.85
CA THR A 93 12.47 7.14 -5.62
C THR A 93 12.81 7.14 -4.14
N ASP A 94 13.04 5.95 -3.57
CA ASP A 94 13.44 5.77 -2.17
C ASP A 94 12.53 6.51 -1.17
N SER A 95 11.24 6.55 -1.46
CA SER A 95 10.27 7.03 -0.51
C SER A 95 9.98 5.94 0.52
N HIS A 96 9.18 6.25 1.53
CA HIS A 96 8.95 5.33 2.64
C HIS A 96 7.47 5.30 3.00
N VAL A 97 6.96 4.11 3.26
CA VAL A 97 5.56 3.89 3.64
C VAL A 97 5.52 3.19 4.99
N VAL A 98 4.68 3.70 5.88
CA VAL A 98 4.40 3.09 7.17
C VAL A 98 2.91 2.81 7.26
N LEU A 99 2.56 1.59 7.61
CA LEU A 99 1.18 1.15 7.80
C LEU A 99 1.00 0.82 9.27
N ASP A 100 0.12 1.56 9.94
CA ASP A 100 -0.25 1.30 11.32
C ASP A 100 -1.66 0.72 11.37
N PHE A 101 -1.82 -0.42 12.03
CA PHE A 101 -3.07 -1.15 12.13
C PHE A 101 -3.58 -1.10 13.56
N VAL A 102 -4.80 -0.64 13.75
CA VAL A 102 -5.41 -0.51 15.07
C VAL A 102 -6.73 -1.27 15.09
N GLU A 103 -6.94 -2.08 16.13
CA GLU A 103 -8.22 -2.75 16.34
C GLU A 103 -9.18 -1.81 17.03
N LEU A 104 -10.35 -1.59 16.44
CA LEU A 104 -11.42 -0.78 17.02
C LEU A 104 -12.48 -1.66 17.70
N SER A 105 -12.69 -2.84 17.13
CA SER A 105 -13.55 -3.89 17.68
C SER A 105 -13.15 -5.20 17.00
N PRO A 106 -13.68 -6.36 17.40
CA PRO A 106 -13.29 -7.64 16.77
C PRO A 106 -13.47 -7.68 15.25
N ASN A 107 -14.43 -6.91 14.72
CA ASN A 107 -14.72 -6.89 13.30
C ASN A 107 -14.55 -5.51 12.66
N ARG A 108 -13.81 -4.63 13.30
CA ARG A 108 -13.54 -3.29 12.76
C ARG A 108 -12.11 -2.87 13.11
N SER A 109 -11.41 -2.39 12.11
CA SER A 109 -10.03 -1.97 12.25
C SER A 109 -9.79 -0.64 11.55
N GLU A 110 -8.70 0.01 11.90
CA GLU A 110 -8.31 1.28 11.29
C GLU A 110 -6.89 1.18 10.77
N LEU A 111 -6.68 1.67 9.56
CA LEU A 111 -5.37 1.79 8.94
C LEU A 111 -4.97 3.26 8.92
N THR A 112 -3.75 3.55 9.36
CA THR A 112 -3.10 4.82 9.07
C THR A 112 -1.94 4.53 8.14
N LEU A 113 -2.01 5.05 6.92
CA LEU A 113 -0.95 4.94 5.92
C LEU A 113 -0.21 6.27 5.90
N THR A 114 1.10 6.23 6.15
CA THR A 114 1.96 7.40 6.05
C THR A 114 2.98 7.16 4.97
N HIS A 115 2.96 7.98 3.92
CA HIS A 115 3.92 7.91 2.82
C HIS A 115 4.72 9.20 2.83
N ASN A 116 6.01 9.09 3.03
CA ASN A 116 6.87 10.26 3.18
C ASN A 116 8.11 10.17 2.28
N LEU A 117 8.97 11.18 2.41
CA LEU A 117 10.19 11.31 1.61
C LEU A 117 9.91 11.52 0.12
N PHE A 118 8.79 12.19 -0.20
CA PHE A 118 8.53 12.61 -1.57
C PHE A 118 9.46 13.75 -1.97
N ALA A 119 9.96 13.68 -3.18
CA ALA A 119 10.81 14.74 -3.73
C ALA A 119 9.99 15.96 -4.20
N THR A 120 8.73 15.75 -4.60
CA THR A 120 7.88 16.81 -5.15
C THR A 120 6.44 16.70 -4.64
N GLU A 121 5.72 17.82 -4.67
CA GLU A 121 4.29 17.82 -4.37
C GLU A 121 3.50 17.02 -5.42
N GLU A 122 3.96 17.02 -6.67
CA GLU A 122 3.30 16.25 -7.73
C GLU A 122 3.36 14.75 -7.44
N ALA A 123 4.49 14.25 -6.98
CA ALA A 123 4.63 12.86 -6.61
C ALA A 123 3.69 12.50 -5.46
N LYS A 124 3.60 13.36 -4.45
CA LYS A 124 2.69 13.18 -3.32
C LYS A 124 1.24 13.12 -3.79
N THR A 125 0.82 14.07 -4.61
CA THR A 125 -0.55 14.14 -5.14
C THR A 125 -0.90 12.90 -5.95
N SER A 126 0.02 12.45 -6.79
CA SER A 126 -0.17 11.24 -7.60
C SER A 126 -0.38 10.01 -6.72
N HIS A 127 0.42 9.86 -5.66
CA HIS A 127 0.28 8.72 -4.74
C HIS A 127 -0.97 8.82 -3.87
N ASP A 128 -1.37 10.03 -3.48
CA ASP A 128 -2.61 10.23 -2.74
C ASP A 128 -3.80 9.68 -3.53
N GLY A 129 -3.92 10.05 -4.80
CA GLY A 129 -4.96 9.53 -5.68
C GLY A 129 -4.90 8.02 -5.83
N GLY A 130 -3.71 7.50 -6.10
CA GLY A 130 -3.50 6.06 -6.27
C GLY A 130 -3.83 5.25 -5.01
N TRP A 131 -3.38 5.70 -3.86
CA TRP A 131 -3.67 5.02 -2.59
C TRP A 131 -5.16 5.00 -2.27
N ASN A 132 -5.86 6.12 -2.47
CA ASN A 132 -7.30 6.18 -2.20
C ASN A 132 -8.08 5.21 -3.09
N VAL A 133 -7.73 5.10 -4.37
CA VAL A 133 -8.34 4.13 -5.27
C VAL A 133 -8.07 2.69 -4.79
N CYS A 134 -6.83 2.39 -4.42
CA CYS A 134 -6.46 1.07 -3.90
C CYS A 134 -7.25 0.71 -2.65
N LEU A 135 -7.38 1.65 -1.72
CA LEU A 135 -8.09 1.39 -0.45
C LEU A 135 -9.59 1.21 -0.66
N GLU A 136 -10.19 1.93 -1.60
CA GLU A 136 -11.58 1.68 -2.01
C GLU A 136 -11.74 0.27 -2.57
N TYR A 137 -10.82 -0.14 -3.42
CA TYR A 137 -10.80 -1.47 -4.01
C TYR A 137 -10.67 -2.56 -2.95
N LEU A 138 -9.79 -2.36 -1.99
CA LEU A 138 -9.61 -3.28 -0.88
C LEU A 138 -10.94 -3.48 -0.14
N GLN A 139 -11.63 -2.39 0.19
CA GLN A 139 -12.92 -2.47 0.87
C GLN A 139 -13.98 -3.16 0.02
N GLU A 140 -14.10 -2.81 -1.25
CA GLU A 140 -15.15 -3.31 -2.13
C GLU A 140 -14.95 -4.76 -2.56
N ARG A 141 -13.70 -5.17 -2.83
CA ARG A 141 -13.43 -6.45 -3.50
C ARG A 141 -12.90 -7.53 -2.57
N VAL A 142 -12.17 -7.15 -1.53
CA VAL A 142 -11.46 -8.10 -0.68
C VAL A 142 -12.12 -8.23 0.67
N LEU A 143 -12.52 -7.10 1.26
CA LEU A 143 -13.05 -7.05 2.64
C LEU A 143 -14.56 -6.91 2.69
N ALA A 144 -15.24 -6.85 1.55
CA ALA A 144 -16.69 -6.84 1.51
C ALA A 144 -17.20 -8.20 1.97
N ALA A 145 -17.91 -8.20 3.04
CA ALA A 145 -18.54 -9.40 3.57
C ALA A 145 -19.96 -9.54 3.03
#